data_22d4f6be7f4618e2cc50fa0506ab6228
#
_entry.id   22d4f6be7f4618e2cc50fa0506ab6228
#
_cell.length_a   1.000
_cell.length_b   1.000
_cell.length_c   1.000
_cell.angle_alpha   90.00
_cell.angle_beta   90.00
_cell.angle_gamma   90.00
#
_symmetry.space_group_name_H-M   'P 1'
#
loop_
_entity.id
_entity.type
_entity.pdbx_description
1 polymer ?
#
loop_
_entity_poly.entity_id
_entity_poly.type
_entity_poly.pdbx_seq_one_letter_code
_entity_poly.pdbx_strand_id
1 'polypeptide(L)'
;MKKLFLMFMLLTPFAMAYGERNEIIVSPIYGKQKNNNDKNAPVKGVTGSGIKISLEGKGGVDDDVVMGLGMGLTYNSLKVKGKDINSNSGSLVSIPVYFMIGTGTDNGIYSKLSFGASLAGGSVKWTDNNGGSGRIKAMPLNGYAALGIGVQKNRFSFGLNVATTPKLKREYYSPAKKYKSKFTDGTVSLEFGYQPNYKD
;
A
#
# COMPACT_ATOMS: atom_id res chain seq x y z
N MET A 1 14.52 -1.63 -7.96
CA MET A 1 14.29 -0.48 -7.08
C MET A 1 14.60 0.86 -7.75
N LYS A 2 15.79 1.06 -8.38
CA LYS A 2 16.15 2.33 -9.06
C LYS A 2 15.12 2.82 -10.10
N LYS A 3 14.60 1.91 -10.96
CA LYS A 3 13.58 2.26 -11.99
C LYS A 3 12.24 2.69 -11.38
N LEU A 4 11.81 2.08 -10.28
CA LEU A 4 10.59 2.45 -9.55
C LEU A 4 10.72 3.83 -8.89
N PHE A 5 11.88 4.10 -8.30
CA PHE A 5 12.17 5.40 -7.71
C PHE A 5 12.21 6.52 -8.76
N LEU A 6 12.85 6.26 -9.90
CA LEU A 6 12.88 7.22 -11.02
C LEU A 6 11.47 7.51 -11.53
N MET A 7 10.62 6.49 -11.66
CA MET A 7 9.24 6.65 -12.11
C MET A 7 8.41 7.47 -11.09
N PHE A 8 8.62 7.26 -9.80
CA PHE A 8 8.00 8.08 -8.76
C PHE A 8 8.41 9.56 -8.92
N MET A 9 9.70 9.84 -9.08
CA MET A 9 10.21 11.20 -9.27
C MET A 9 9.66 11.90 -10.53
N LEU A 10 9.46 11.15 -11.63
CA LEU A 10 8.92 11.69 -12.88
C LEU A 10 7.41 11.98 -12.81
N LEU A 11 6.65 11.21 -12.02
CA LEU A 11 5.20 11.37 -11.88
C LEU A 11 4.80 12.38 -10.79
N THR A 12 5.70 12.68 -9.86
CA THR A 12 5.46 13.62 -8.76
C THR A 12 4.98 15.01 -9.23
N PRO A 13 5.59 15.65 -10.26
CA PRO A 13 5.12 16.95 -10.75
C PRO A 13 3.68 16.93 -11.28
N PHE A 14 3.26 15.82 -11.89
CA PHE A 14 1.90 15.69 -12.41
C PHE A 14 0.84 15.63 -11.30
N ALA A 15 1.12 14.93 -10.20
CA ALA A 15 0.20 14.90 -9.06
C ALA A 15 0.07 16.27 -8.39
N MET A 16 1.18 17.04 -8.33
CA MET A 16 1.19 18.37 -7.70
C MET A 16 0.63 19.47 -8.60
N ALA A 17 0.66 19.32 -9.93
CA ALA A 17 0.17 20.34 -10.88
C ALA A 17 -1.37 20.35 -11.00
N TYR A 18 -2.05 19.29 -10.56
CA TYR A 18 -3.49 19.09 -10.81
C TYR A 18 -4.41 19.58 -9.70
N GLY A 19 -3.89 20.08 -8.57
CA GLY A 19 -4.71 20.45 -7.41
C GLY A 19 -4.46 21.87 -6.94
N GLU A 20 -5.52 22.54 -6.55
CA GLU A 20 -5.46 23.81 -5.80
C GLU A 20 -4.80 23.61 -4.43
N ARG A 21 -4.91 22.39 -3.90
CA ARG A 21 -4.37 21.97 -2.60
C ARG A 21 -3.53 20.73 -2.76
N ASN A 22 -2.30 20.81 -2.35
CA ASN A 22 -1.37 19.68 -2.35
C ASN A 22 -1.15 19.20 -0.92
N GLU A 23 -1.20 17.89 -0.73
CA GLU A 23 -0.99 17.26 0.56
C GLU A 23 0.13 16.22 0.50
N ILE A 24 1.05 16.29 1.45
CA ILE A 24 2.07 15.28 1.68
C ILE A 24 1.61 14.43 2.85
N ILE A 25 1.47 13.12 2.64
CA ILE A 25 0.97 12.19 3.65
C ILE A 25 2.05 11.17 3.98
N VAL A 26 2.35 11.02 5.26
CA VAL A 26 3.23 9.97 5.79
C VAL A 26 2.39 9.00 6.60
N SER A 27 2.53 7.70 6.31
CA SER A 27 1.67 6.69 6.90
C SER A 27 2.47 5.47 7.31
N PRO A 28 2.61 5.17 8.61
CA PRO A 28 2.95 3.83 9.05
C PRO A 28 1.84 2.87 8.63
N ILE A 29 2.24 1.73 8.08
CA ILE A 29 1.32 0.74 7.53
C ILE A 29 1.55 -0.63 8.14
N TYR A 30 0.45 -1.37 8.29
CA TYR A 30 0.46 -2.77 8.67
C TYR A 30 -0.47 -3.56 7.76
N GLY A 31 0.01 -4.69 7.24
CA GLY A 31 -0.76 -5.57 6.38
C GLY A 31 -0.65 -7.04 6.77
N LYS A 32 -1.72 -7.78 6.52
CA LYS A 32 -1.76 -9.22 6.73
C LYS A 32 -2.45 -9.87 5.54
N GLN A 33 -1.76 -10.82 4.92
CA GLN A 33 -2.25 -11.63 3.82
C GLN A 33 -2.43 -13.08 4.29
N LYS A 34 -3.59 -13.66 4.07
CA LYS A 34 -3.86 -15.06 4.37
C LYS A 34 -3.78 -15.92 3.11
N ASN A 35 -3.25 -17.12 3.25
CA ASN A 35 -3.33 -18.13 2.20
C ASN A 35 -4.69 -18.83 2.30
N ASN A 36 -5.56 -18.59 1.32
CA ASN A 36 -6.93 -19.10 1.33
C ASN A 36 -7.11 -20.41 0.53
N ASN A 37 -6.07 -20.86 -0.20
CA ASN A 37 -6.25 -21.95 -1.17
C ASN A 37 -5.84 -23.33 -0.67
N ASP A 38 -5.00 -23.45 0.35
CA ASP A 38 -4.51 -24.75 0.79
C ASP A 38 -4.23 -24.77 2.30
N LYS A 39 -5.09 -25.50 3.01
CA LYS A 39 -4.96 -25.68 4.47
C LYS A 39 -3.68 -26.44 4.85
N ASN A 40 -3.12 -27.22 3.94
CA ASN A 40 -1.91 -28.02 4.15
C ASN A 40 -0.63 -27.31 3.68
N ALA A 41 -0.75 -26.11 3.09
CA ALA A 41 0.42 -25.34 2.69
C ALA A 41 1.27 -24.97 3.92
N PRO A 42 2.61 -25.05 3.83
CA PRO A 42 3.49 -24.67 4.93
C PRO A 42 3.35 -23.18 5.26
N VAL A 43 3.08 -22.35 4.26
CA VAL A 43 2.84 -20.92 4.45
C VAL A 43 1.36 -20.66 4.66
N LYS A 44 1.01 -20.17 5.85
CA LYS A 44 -0.36 -19.79 6.23
C LYS A 44 -0.69 -18.34 5.89
N GLY A 45 0.33 -17.49 5.78
CA GLY A 45 0.16 -16.09 5.46
C GLY A 45 1.47 -15.32 5.38
N VAL A 46 1.34 -14.05 5.01
CA VAL A 46 2.43 -13.08 5.01
C VAL A 46 1.97 -11.86 5.80
N THR A 47 2.80 -11.35 6.67
CA THR A 47 2.57 -10.07 7.35
C THR A 47 3.59 -9.07 6.87
N GLY A 48 3.20 -7.80 6.78
CA GLY A 48 4.08 -6.71 6.43
C GLY A 48 3.87 -5.50 7.33
N SER A 49 4.95 -4.84 7.64
CA SER A 49 4.91 -3.52 8.29
C SER A 49 5.89 -2.59 7.58
N GLY A 50 5.56 -1.32 7.52
CA GLY A 50 6.39 -0.39 6.78
C GLY A 50 5.86 1.03 6.81
N ILE A 51 6.22 1.79 5.79
CA ILE A 51 5.86 3.18 5.66
C ILE A 51 5.40 3.46 4.22
N LYS A 52 4.40 4.33 4.09
CA LYS A 52 3.95 4.92 2.82
C LYS A 52 4.15 6.43 2.89
N ILE A 53 4.69 7.00 1.86
CA ILE A 53 4.70 8.45 1.62
C ILE A 53 3.85 8.69 0.39
N SER A 54 2.86 9.56 0.48
CA SER A 54 1.97 9.90 -0.63
C SER A 54 1.94 11.40 -0.87
N LEU A 55 1.72 11.75 -2.12
CA LEU A 55 1.44 13.10 -2.57
C LEU A 55 0.05 13.10 -3.19
N GLU A 56 -0.82 13.96 -2.72
CA GLU A 56 -2.18 14.12 -3.22
C GLU A 56 -2.41 15.56 -3.67
N GLY A 57 -2.85 15.75 -4.92
CA GLY A 57 -3.34 17.03 -5.42
C GLY A 57 -4.87 17.00 -5.42
N LYS A 58 -5.49 17.95 -4.74
CA LYS A 58 -6.93 18.01 -4.49
C LYS A 58 -7.51 19.29 -5.07
N GLY A 59 -8.67 19.19 -5.72
CA GLY A 59 -9.49 20.32 -6.18
C GLY A 59 -10.91 20.18 -5.65
N GLY A 60 -11.53 21.29 -5.28
CA GLY A 60 -12.96 21.33 -4.93
C GLY A 60 -13.81 21.17 -6.19
N VAL A 61 -14.86 20.35 -6.10
CA VAL A 61 -15.90 20.25 -7.13
C VAL A 61 -17.13 21.03 -6.66
N ASP A 62 -17.33 21.02 -5.35
CA ASP A 62 -18.36 21.76 -4.61
C ASP A 62 -17.85 21.97 -3.18
N ASP A 63 -18.54 22.74 -2.36
CA ASP A 63 -18.12 23.09 -0.99
C ASP A 63 -17.80 21.84 -0.14
N ASP A 64 -18.50 20.72 -0.38
CA ASP A 64 -18.36 19.49 0.39
C ASP A 64 -17.67 18.35 -0.35
N VAL A 65 -17.44 18.46 -1.66
CA VAL A 65 -16.88 17.38 -2.48
C VAL A 65 -15.50 17.75 -3.03
N VAL A 66 -14.55 16.91 -2.75
CA VAL A 66 -13.16 17.04 -3.20
C VAL A 66 -12.81 15.88 -4.13
N MET A 67 -12.22 16.21 -5.27
CA MET A 67 -11.65 15.23 -6.18
C MET A 67 -10.15 15.47 -6.35
N GLY A 68 -9.41 14.43 -6.73
CA GLY A 68 -7.99 14.61 -6.93
C GLY A 68 -7.26 13.39 -7.46
N LEU A 69 -5.97 13.60 -7.65
CA LEU A 69 -5.03 12.57 -8.04
C LEU A 69 -4.00 12.38 -6.93
N GLY A 70 -3.61 11.15 -6.73
CA GLY A 70 -2.59 10.82 -5.76
C GLY A 70 -1.60 9.78 -6.27
N MET A 71 -0.42 9.83 -5.71
CA MET A 71 0.59 8.80 -5.87
C MET A 71 1.32 8.57 -4.57
N GLY A 72 1.85 7.37 -4.40
CA GLY A 72 2.59 7.02 -3.19
C GLY A 72 3.81 6.16 -3.48
N LEU A 73 4.73 6.16 -2.54
CA LEU A 73 5.81 5.19 -2.44
C LEU A 73 5.64 4.42 -1.14
N THR A 74 5.51 3.11 -1.25
CA THR A 74 5.31 2.22 -0.11
C THR A 74 6.51 1.29 0.03
N TYR A 75 7.05 1.19 1.22
CA TYR A 75 8.04 0.18 1.59
C TYR A 75 7.51 -0.68 2.74
N ASN A 76 7.52 -2.00 2.55
CA ASN A 76 7.11 -2.98 3.56
C ASN A 76 8.22 -4.00 3.80
N SER A 77 8.56 -4.24 5.04
CA SER A 77 9.25 -5.44 5.47
C SER A 77 8.25 -6.58 5.57
N LEU A 78 8.53 -7.71 4.94
CA LEU A 78 7.63 -8.85 4.87
C LEU A 78 8.14 -9.99 5.75
N LYS A 79 7.21 -10.65 6.46
CA LYS A 79 7.45 -11.88 7.20
C LYS A 79 6.42 -12.94 6.82
N VAL A 80 6.89 -14.13 6.51
CA VAL A 80 6.04 -15.30 6.26
C VAL A 80 5.61 -15.91 7.58
N LYS A 81 4.34 -16.27 7.70
CA LYS A 81 3.79 -17.05 8.82
C LYS A 81 3.38 -18.42 8.33
N GLY A 82 3.78 -19.45 9.06
CA GLY A 82 3.45 -20.83 8.74
C GLY A 82 3.85 -21.79 9.84
N LYS A 83 3.52 -23.07 9.63
CA LYS A 83 3.97 -24.15 10.49
C LYS A 83 5.44 -24.43 10.18
N ASP A 84 6.26 -24.52 11.21
CA ASP A 84 7.68 -24.89 11.14
C ASP A 84 8.56 -23.94 10.28
N ILE A 85 8.13 -22.68 10.06
CA ILE A 85 8.96 -21.67 9.37
C ILE A 85 10.08 -21.21 10.31
N ASN A 86 11.32 -21.49 9.92
CA ASN A 86 12.51 -21.24 10.73
C ASN A 86 13.14 -19.87 10.43
N SER A 87 13.25 -19.51 9.16
CA SER A 87 13.74 -18.19 8.78
C SER A 87 12.94 -17.60 7.63
N ASN A 88 12.75 -16.31 7.67
CA ASN A 88 12.09 -15.59 6.59
C ASN A 88 12.53 -14.12 6.58
N SER A 89 12.79 -13.61 5.41
CA SER A 89 13.10 -12.19 5.21
C SER A 89 12.70 -11.75 3.82
N GLY A 90 12.23 -10.53 3.71
CA GLY A 90 11.91 -9.95 2.43
C GLY A 90 11.36 -8.55 2.55
N SER A 91 11.23 -7.90 1.41
CA SER A 91 10.64 -6.58 1.31
C SER A 91 9.78 -6.45 0.08
N LEU A 92 8.85 -5.52 0.16
CA LEU A 92 7.95 -5.11 -0.90
C LEU A 92 8.06 -3.61 -1.07
N VAL A 93 8.26 -3.17 -2.30
CA VAL A 93 8.14 -1.77 -2.69
C VAL A 93 6.96 -1.66 -3.64
N SER A 94 6.10 -0.65 -3.47
CA SER A 94 5.03 -0.39 -4.42
C SER A 94 4.78 1.10 -4.63
N ILE A 95 4.29 1.42 -5.82
CA ILE A 95 3.93 2.78 -6.22
C ILE A 95 2.45 2.73 -6.65
N PRO A 96 1.50 3.03 -5.76
CA PRO A 96 0.13 3.29 -6.14
C PRO A 96 0.01 4.65 -6.84
N VAL A 97 -0.77 4.67 -7.94
CA VAL A 97 -1.25 5.87 -8.61
C VAL A 97 -2.76 5.76 -8.66
N TYR A 98 -3.46 6.76 -8.18
CA TYR A 98 -4.89 6.69 -7.98
C TYR A 98 -5.61 8.01 -8.17
N PHE A 99 -6.85 7.91 -8.55
CA PHE A 99 -7.85 8.96 -8.45
C PHE A 99 -8.51 8.85 -7.08
N MET A 100 -8.92 9.98 -6.52
CA MET A 100 -9.67 10.00 -5.27
C MET A 100 -10.89 10.92 -5.39
N ILE A 101 -11.92 10.55 -4.65
CA ILE A 101 -13.08 11.36 -4.37
C ILE A 101 -13.32 11.33 -2.86
N GLY A 102 -13.67 12.44 -2.28
CA GLY A 102 -13.88 12.54 -0.85
C GLY A 102 -14.84 13.66 -0.48
N THR A 103 -15.13 13.69 0.79
CA THR A 103 -15.89 14.76 1.41
C THR A 103 -15.07 15.36 2.53
N GLY A 104 -15.33 16.59 2.89
CA GLY A 104 -14.71 17.24 4.04
C GLY A 104 -14.23 18.64 3.72
N THR A 105 -14.44 19.49 4.68
CA THR A 105 -14.01 20.89 4.68
C THR A 105 -12.59 21.02 5.23
N ASP A 106 -12.00 22.19 5.09
CA ASP A 106 -10.65 22.53 5.56
C ASP A 106 -10.46 22.37 7.06
N ASN A 107 -11.55 22.38 7.83
CA ASN A 107 -11.54 22.18 9.27
C ASN A 107 -12.70 21.25 9.65
N GLY A 108 -12.45 19.96 9.78
CA GLY A 108 -13.49 19.02 10.13
C GLY A 108 -13.15 17.56 9.82
N ILE A 109 -14.19 16.75 9.76
CA ILE A 109 -14.08 15.35 9.42
C ILE A 109 -14.04 15.23 7.89
N TYR A 110 -13.12 14.44 7.38
CA TYR A 110 -13.07 14.07 5.98
C TYR A 110 -13.24 12.57 5.77
N SER A 111 -13.75 12.19 4.61
CA SER A 111 -13.69 10.83 4.10
C SER A 111 -13.14 10.83 2.67
N LYS A 112 -12.45 9.78 2.28
CA LYS A 112 -11.93 9.62 0.91
C LYS A 112 -12.01 8.19 0.44
N LEU A 113 -12.42 8.02 -0.81
CA LEU A 113 -12.34 6.79 -1.59
C LEU A 113 -11.30 6.97 -2.67
N SER A 114 -10.38 6.02 -2.80
CA SER A 114 -9.32 6.07 -3.81
C SER A 114 -9.33 4.79 -4.63
N PHE A 115 -9.10 4.91 -5.94
CA PHE A 115 -9.01 3.76 -6.84
C PHE A 115 -8.02 4.04 -7.98
N GLY A 116 -7.32 3.00 -8.41
CA GLY A 116 -6.29 3.14 -9.42
C GLY A 116 -5.48 1.86 -9.62
N ALA A 117 -4.20 2.03 -9.87
CA ALA A 117 -3.26 0.94 -10.09
C ALA A 117 -2.02 1.10 -9.20
N SER A 118 -1.37 -0.01 -8.92
CA SER A 118 -0.13 -0.05 -8.16
C SER A 118 0.90 -0.90 -8.89
N LEU A 119 2.07 -0.31 -9.13
CA LEU A 119 3.26 -1.03 -9.56
C LEU A 119 3.99 -1.56 -8.33
N ALA A 120 4.36 -2.83 -8.34
CA ALA A 120 5.01 -3.45 -7.20
C ALA A 120 6.21 -4.30 -7.59
N GLY A 121 7.18 -4.37 -6.67
CA GLY A 121 8.35 -5.24 -6.78
C GLY A 121 8.80 -5.69 -5.41
N GLY A 122 9.45 -6.84 -5.36
CA GLY A 122 9.97 -7.40 -4.13
C GLY A 122 9.57 -8.86 -3.94
N SER A 123 10.14 -9.46 -2.93
CA SER A 123 9.89 -10.86 -2.60
C SER A 123 10.26 -11.17 -1.15
N VAL A 124 9.72 -12.25 -0.64
CA VAL A 124 10.12 -12.84 0.64
C VAL A 124 10.59 -14.27 0.40
N LYS A 125 11.75 -14.61 0.94
CA LYS A 125 12.29 -15.97 0.99
C LYS A 125 12.00 -16.56 2.38
N TRP A 126 11.84 -17.85 2.45
CA TRP A 126 11.62 -18.57 3.70
C TRP A 126 12.19 -19.98 3.65
N THR A 127 12.54 -20.52 4.82
CA THR A 127 12.95 -21.91 5.02
C THR A 127 12.15 -22.51 6.16
N ASP A 128 11.90 -23.81 6.12
CA ASP A 128 11.26 -24.55 7.20
C ASP A 128 12.25 -25.47 7.94
N ASN A 129 11.82 -26.04 9.06
CA ASN A 129 12.63 -26.93 9.89
C ASN A 129 12.98 -28.26 9.21
N ASN A 130 12.29 -28.62 8.13
CA ASN A 130 12.48 -29.87 7.40
C ASN A 130 13.36 -29.68 6.14
N GLY A 131 14.06 -28.53 6.02
CA GLY A 131 14.91 -28.22 4.89
C GLY A 131 14.15 -27.75 3.66
N GLY A 132 12.83 -27.56 3.75
CA GLY A 132 12.04 -26.96 2.69
C GLY A 132 12.31 -25.46 2.57
N SER A 133 12.33 -24.94 1.35
CA SER A 133 12.53 -23.51 1.10
C SER A 133 11.62 -23.01 -0.01
N GLY A 134 11.33 -21.73 0.01
CA GLY A 134 10.50 -21.13 -1.02
C GLY A 134 10.64 -19.62 -1.13
N ARG A 135 10.06 -19.09 -2.20
CA ARG A 135 10.02 -17.67 -2.49
C ARG A 135 8.62 -17.25 -2.91
N ILE A 136 8.18 -16.16 -2.36
CA ILE A 136 6.93 -15.48 -2.71
C ILE A 136 7.32 -14.13 -3.29
N LYS A 137 6.76 -13.77 -4.44
CA LYS A 137 7.08 -12.55 -5.19
C LYS A 137 5.84 -11.71 -5.41
N ALA A 138 5.99 -10.39 -5.39
CA ALA A 138 4.93 -9.47 -5.74
C ALA A 138 4.58 -9.55 -7.23
N MET A 139 3.30 -9.45 -7.55
CA MET A 139 2.87 -9.21 -8.93
C MET A 139 3.23 -7.77 -9.31
N PRO A 140 3.76 -7.56 -10.54
CA PRO A 140 4.25 -6.23 -10.94
C PRO A 140 3.14 -5.17 -11.02
N LEU A 141 1.95 -5.55 -11.48
CA LEU A 141 0.81 -4.66 -11.64
C LEU A 141 -0.39 -5.19 -10.86
N ASN A 142 -1.00 -4.31 -10.08
CA ASN A 142 -2.15 -4.62 -9.22
C ASN A 142 -3.18 -3.49 -9.29
N GLY A 143 -4.45 -3.81 -9.09
CA GLY A 143 -5.46 -2.80 -8.78
C GLY A 143 -5.19 -2.19 -7.40
N TYR A 144 -5.48 -0.92 -7.25
CA TYR A 144 -5.42 -0.20 -5.98
C TYR A 144 -6.81 0.32 -5.63
N ALA A 145 -7.23 0.10 -4.40
CA ALA A 145 -8.43 0.70 -3.82
C ALA A 145 -8.16 0.99 -2.35
N ALA A 146 -8.65 2.13 -1.88
CA ALA A 146 -8.50 2.53 -0.48
C ALA A 146 -9.70 3.34 0.00
N LEU A 147 -10.00 3.21 1.29
CA LEU A 147 -11.00 3.98 2.00
C LEU A 147 -10.32 4.64 3.20
N GLY A 148 -10.42 5.95 3.30
CA GLY A 148 -9.86 6.76 4.39
C GLY A 148 -10.93 7.58 5.10
N ILE A 149 -10.74 7.78 6.39
CA ILE A 149 -11.51 8.71 7.22
C ILE A 149 -10.57 9.39 8.20
N GLY A 150 -10.80 10.66 8.47
CA GLY A 150 -9.96 11.40 9.40
C GLY A 150 -10.50 12.78 9.74
N VAL A 151 -9.65 13.55 10.36
CA VAL A 151 -9.89 14.95 10.69
C VAL A 151 -8.82 15.82 10.06
N GLN A 152 -9.22 16.96 9.55
CA GLN A 152 -8.33 17.99 9.06
C GLN A 152 -8.49 19.24 9.90
N LYS A 153 -7.38 19.87 10.23
CA LYS A 153 -7.37 21.17 10.92
C LYS A 153 -6.25 22.01 10.33
N ASN A 154 -6.64 23.08 9.65
CA ASN A 154 -5.70 23.95 8.93
C ASN A 154 -4.82 23.12 7.95
N ARG A 155 -3.51 23.24 8.07
CA ARG A 155 -2.51 22.56 7.23
C ARG A 155 -2.31 21.08 7.54
N PHE A 156 -2.91 20.55 8.60
CA PHE A 156 -2.64 19.20 9.08
C PHE A 156 -3.86 18.30 8.96
N SER A 157 -3.63 17.07 8.58
CA SER A 157 -4.64 16.02 8.61
C SER A 157 -4.15 14.81 9.40
N PHE A 158 -5.09 14.12 10.03
CA PHE A 158 -4.85 12.86 10.73
C PHE A 158 -6.00 11.90 10.43
N GLY A 159 -5.68 10.67 10.03
CA GLY A 159 -6.72 9.71 9.66
C GLY A 159 -6.30 8.27 9.71
N LEU A 160 -7.30 7.43 9.46
CA LEU A 160 -7.17 5.99 9.23
C LEU A 160 -7.43 5.69 7.75
N ASN A 161 -6.66 4.79 7.19
CA ASN A 161 -6.84 4.34 5.82
C ASN A 161 -6.76 2.82 5.75
N VAL A 162 -7.69 2.22 5.03
CA VAL A 162 -7.69 0.79 4.67
C VAL A 162 -7.50 0.69 3.17
N ALA A 163 -6.47 -0.01 2.73
CA ALA A 163 -6.13 -0.13 1.32
C ALA A 163 -5.89 -1.58 0.91
N THR A 164 -6.05 -1.85 -0.39
CA THR A 164 -5.58 -3.09 -0.98
C THR A 164 -4.06 -3.14 -1.03
N THR A 165 -3.50 -4.34 -0.91
CA THR A 165 -2.06 -4.56 -1.08
C THR A 165 -1.75 -5.23 -2.40
N PRO A 166 -0.51 -5.10 -2.92
CA PRO A 166 -0.07 -5.85 -4.08
C PRO A 166 -0.21 -7.35 -3.86
N LYS A 167 -0.81 -8.04 -4.80
CA LYS A 167 -0.97 -9.50 -4.78
C LYS A 167 0.40 -10.18 -4.77
N LEU A 168 0.53 -11.19 -3.94
CA LEU A 168 1.73 -12.02 -3.87
C LEU A 168 1.48 -13.35 -4.58
N LYS A 169 2.49 -13.80 -5.31
CA LYS A 169 2.49 -15.08 -6.01
C LYS A 169 3.70 -15.90 -5.55
N ARG A 170 3.45 -17.19 -5.31
CA ARG A 170 4.54 -18.12 -5.06
C ARG A 170 5.35 -18.33 -6.34
N GLU A 171 6.67 -18.22 -6.26
CA GLU A 171 7.58 -18.43 -7.37
C GLU A 171 8.10 -19.88 -7.41
N TYR A 172 8.58 -20.38 -6.28
CA TYR A 172 9.01 -21.78 -6.16
C TYR A 172 8.87 -22.30 -4.73
N TYR A 173 8.89 -23.62 -4.59
CA TYR A 173 8.96 -24.35 -3.33
C TYR A 173 9.76 -25.63 -3.53
N SER A 174 10.68 -25.94 -2.62
CA SER A 174 11.45 -27.18 -2.60
C SER A 174 11.28 -27.89 -1.24
N PRO A 175 10.95 -29.19 -1.20
CA PRO A 175 10.72 -30.10 -2.33
C PRO A 175 9.46 -29.70 -3.12
N ALA A 176 9.46 -30.00 -4.40
CA ALA A 176 8.48 -29.54 -5.39
C ALA A 176 7.06 -30.11 -5.16
N LYS A 177 6.38 -29.69 -4.10
CA LYS A 177 4.96 -29.96 -3.89
C LYS A 177 4.13 -28.86 -4.53
N LYS A 178 3.10 -29.26 -5.31
CA LYS A 178 2.17 -28.33 -5.97
C LYS A 178 1.16 -27.76 -4.98
N TYR A 179 1.53 -26.74 -4.21
CA TYR A 179 0.58 -25.97 -3.44
C TYR A 179 0.12 -24.74 -4.23
N LYS A 180 -1.18 -24.55 -4.35
CA LYS A 180 -1.75 -23.30 -4.88
C LYS A 180 -1.81 -22.29 -3.73
N SER A 181 -1.18 -21.14 -3.89
CA SER A 181 -1.23 -20.08 -2.90
C SER A 181 -1.84 -18.82 -3.51
N LYS A 182 -2.98 -18.42 -2.97
CA LYS A 182 -3.64 -17.15 -3.28
C LYS A 182 -3.76 -16.39 -1.96
N PHE A 183 -3.15 -15.21 -1.93
CA PHE A 183 -3.15 -14.36 -0.76
C PHE A 183 -4.18 -13.24 -0.99
N THR A 184 -5.11 -13.06 -0.07
CA THR A 184 -6.10 -11.98 -0.06
C THR A 184 -5.77 -10.99 1.05
N ASP A 185 -6.01 -9.71 0.82
CA ASP A 185 -5.24 -8.66 1.41
C ASP A 185 -5.99 -7.42 1.79
N GLY A 186 -5.50 -6.80 2.88
CA GLY A 186 -5.72 -5.43 3.23
C GLY A 186 -4.56 -4.89 4.06
N THR A 187 -4.28 -3.62 3.91
CA THR A 187 -3.42 -2.85 4.80
C THR A 187 -4.25 -1.85 5.57
N VAL A 188 -3.88 -1.64 6.82
CA VAL A 188 -4.37 -0.54 7.64
C VAL A 188 -3.21 0.41 7.86
N SER A 189 -3.46 1.70 7.76
CA SER A 189 -2.47 2.75 8.03
C SER A 189 -3.07 3.90 8.83
N LEU A 190 -2.23 4.52 9.64
CA LEU A 190 -2.48 5.85 10.17
C LEU A 190 -1.93 6.86 9.16
N GLU A 191 -2.67 7.88 8.82
CA GLU A 191 -2.26 8.93 7.90
C GLU A 191 -1.99 10.22 8.67
N PHE A 192 -0.83 10.83 8.39
CA PHE A 192 -0.44 12.15 8.87
C PHE A 192 -0.18 13.00 7.64
N GLY A 193 -1.02 13.96 7.37
CA GLY A 193 -0.92 14.82 6.20
C GLY A 193 -0.50 16.25 6.55
N TYR A 194 0.18 16.89 5.61
CA TYR A 194 0.57 18.28 5.66
C TYR A 194 0.31 18.95 4.32
N GLN A 195 -0.38 20.08 4.32
CA GLN A 195 -0.71 20.88 3.13
C GLN A 195 0.19 22.14 3.07
N PRO A 196 1.24 22.13 2.24
CA PRO A 196 2.14 23.26 2.14
C PRO A 196 1.49 24.50 1.53
N ASN A 197 0.49 24.34 0.67
CA ASN A 197 -0.16 25.40 -0.09
C ASN A 197 -1.48 25.88 0.55
N TYR A 198 -1.72 25.53 1.81
CA TYR A 198 -2.91 26.01 2.53
C TYR A 198 -2.85 27.53 2.67
N LYS A 199 -3.89 28.20 2.20
CA LYS A 199 -4.09 29.66 2.42
C LYS A 199 -4.99 29.81 3.63
N ASP A 200 -4.50 30.53 4.62
CA ASP A 200 -5.26 30.92 5.82
C ASP A 200 -6.37 31.89 5.45
#